data_1255451602f29e1bee2ea92c5aad12c4
#
_entry.id   1255451602f29e1bee2ea92c5aad12c4
#
_cell.length_a   1.000
_cell.length_b   1.000
_cell.length_c   1.000
_cell.angle_alpha   90.00
_cell.angle_beta   90.00
_cell.angle_gamma   90.00
#
_symmetry.space_group_name_H-M   'P 1'
#
loop_
_entity.id
_entity.type
_entity.pdbx_description
1 polymer ?
#
loop_
_entity_poly.entity_id
_entity_poly.type
_entity_poly.pdbx_seq_one_letter_code
_entity_poly.pdbx_strand_id
1 'polypeptide(L)'
;MKKIFFTTVVFFIVSCVFAQAPQVKVEAGVLEGITLSSGVQSFRGIPFAKPPVGDLRWKEPQAVVPWSGIRKADHFGSSPMQKPIYGDMRFRSPGISEDCLYLNVWRPQTAGSASKLPVLV
;
A
#
# COMPACT_ATOMS: atom_id res chain seq x y z
N MET A 1 15.83 -22.05 63.15
CA MET A 1 16.27 -21.13 62.07
C MET A 1 15.66 -21.60 60.75
N LYS A 2 14.58 -20.93 60.31
CA LYS A 2 13.88 -21.27 59.06
C LYS A 2 14.49 -20.44 57.95
N LYS A 3 15.13 -21.09 56.97
CA LYS A 3 15.64 -20.44 55.74
C LYS A 3 14.49 -20.22 54.79
N ILE A 4 14.11 -18.95 54.55
CA ILE A 4 13.14 -18.54 53.54
C ILE A 4 13.88 -18.47 52.22
N PHE A 5 13.55 -19.39 51.29
CA PHE A 5 14.02 -19.36 49.92
C PHE A 5 13.14 -18.36 49.16
N PHE A 6 13.69 -17.21 48.79
CA PHE A 6 13.03 -16.21 47.95
C PHE A 6 13.30 -16.59 46.49
N THR A 7 12.35 -17.28 45.87
CA THR A 7 12.42 -17.61 44.44
C THR A 7 11.93 -16.40 43.64
N THR A 8 12.87 -15.63 43.11
CA THR A 8 12.56 -14.51 42.21
C THR A 8 12.22 -15.08 40.80
N VAL A 9 10.94 -15.11 40.49
CA VAL A 9 10.46 -15.45 39.15
C VAL A 9 10.66 -14.21 38.27
N VAL A 10 11.68 -14.23 37.42
CA VAL A 10 11.90 -13.20 36.38
C VAL A 10 10.94 -13.49 35.23
N PHE A 11 9.89 -12.70 35.13
CA PHE A 11 8.95 -12.75 34.01
C PHE A 11 9.58 -12.05 32.80
N PHE A 12 10.10 -12.84 31.88
CA PHE A 12 10.65 -12.33 30.61
C PHE A 12 9.46 -11.96 29.70
N ILE A 13 9.06 -10.67 29.69
CA ILE A 13 8.07 -10.16 28.76
C ILE A 13 8.78 -10.01 27.41
N VAL A 14 8.64 -11.00 26.55
CA VAL A 14 9.04 -10.90 25.12
C VAL A 14 8.03 -9.99 24.44
N SER A 15 8.37 -8.71 24.33
CA SER A 15 7.63 -7.76 23.50
C SER A 15 7.86 -8.12 22.05
N CYS A 16 6.93 -8.85 21.43
CA CYS A 16 6.89 -9.01 19.98
C CYS A 16 6.59 -7.65 19.36
N VAL A 17 7.62 -6.96 18.90
CA VAL A 17 7.48 -5.76 18.07
C VAL A 17 7.02 -6.24 16.69
N PHE A 18 5.72 -6.31 16.48
CA PHE A 18 5.18 -6.46 15.13
C PHE A 18 5.52 -5.18 14.36
N ALA A 19 6.30 -5.31 13.31
CA ALA A 19 6.56 -4.20 12.40
C ALA A 19 5.20 -3.75 11.82
N GLN A 20 4.74 -2.57 12.23
CA GLN A 20 3.48 -2.02 11.77
C GLN A 20 3.58 -1.73 10.27
N ALA A 21 2.56 -2.13 9.51
CA ALA A 21 2.48 -1.85 8.09
C ALA A 21 2.49 -0.32 7.85
N PRO A 22 3.20 0.17 6.82
CA PRO A 22 3.30 1.60 6.57
C PRO A 22 1.94 2.17 6.17
N GLN A 23 1.52 3.23 6.85
CA GLN A 23 0.28 3.93 6.54
C GLN A 23 0.55 5.36 6.09
N VAL A 24 -0.30 5.85 5.19
CA VAL A 24 -0.27 7.23 4.72
C VAL A 24 -1.70 7.77 4.58
N LYS A 25 -1.90 8.99 5.10
CA LYS A 25 -3.15 9.71 4.92
C LYS A 25 -3.08 10.51 3.62
N VAL A 26 -4.06 10.32 2.75
CA VAL A 26 -4.28 11.07 1.52
C VAL A 26 -5.65 11.77 1.60
N GLU A 27 -5.96 12.64 0.65
CA GLU A 27 -7.23 13.38 0.63
C GLU A 27 -8.46 12.45 0.68
N ALA A 28 -8.41 11.34 -0.06
CA ALA A 28 -9.52 10.41 -0.14
C ALA A 28 -9.64 9.43 1.05
N GLY A 29 -8.64 9.34 1.94
CA GLY A 29 -8.67 8.44 3.10
C GLY A 29 -7.29 7.98 3.58
N VAL A 30 -7.22 6.83 4.22
CA VAL A 30 -5.97 6.23 4.70
C VAL A 30 -5.61 5.02 3.84
N LEU A 31 -4.35 4.97 3.41
CA LEU A 31 -3.76 3.85 2.69
C LEU A 31 -2.82 3.07 3.60
N GLU A 32 -2.82 1.76 3.48
CA GLU A 32 -1.85 0.88 4.11
C GLU A 32 -1.09 0.09 3.05
N GLY A 33 0.21 0.32 2.98
CA GLY A 33 1.12 -0.35 2.08
C GLY A 33 1.83 -1.54 2.72
N ILE A 34 2.91 -1.97 2.09
CA ILE A 34 3.79 -3.03 2.57
C ILE A 34 5.24 -2.56 2.60
N THR A 35 6.04 -3.11 3.51
CA THR A 35 7.50 -2.98 3.48
C THR A 35 8.09 -4.21 2.82
N LEU A 36 8.83 -4.01 1.74
CA LEU A 36 9.51 -5.07 1.01
C LEU A 36 10.75 -5.53 1.79
N SER A 37 11.28 -6.71 1.48
CA SER A 37 12.52 -7.24 2.08
C SER A 37 13.74 -6.34 1.88
N SER A 38 13.72 -5.50 0.85
CA SER A 38 14.74 -4.46 0.60
C SER A 38 14.62 -3.23 1.52
N GLY A 39 13.63 -3.16 2.40
CA GLY A 39 13.34 -1.98 3.23
C GLY A 39 12.56 -0.88 2.48
N VAL A 40 12.23 -1.07 1.21
CA VAL A 40 11.41 -0.12 0.45
C VAL A 40 9.94 -0.28 0.84
N GLN A 41 9.27 0.81 1.13
CA GLN A 41 7.82 0.84 1.30
C GLN A 41 7.12 0.96 -0.05
N SER A 42 6.11 0.14 -0.26
CA SER A 42 5.36 0.07 -1.50
C SER A 42 3.88 0.25 -1.23
N PHE A 43 3.25 1.14 -1.99
CA PHE A 43 1.81 1.36 -2.02
C PHE A 43 1.34 1.13 -3.44
N ARG A 44 0.48 0.13 -3.66
CA ARG A 44 0.06 -0.31 -4.99
C ARG A 44 -1.45 -0.26 -5.12
N GLY A 45 -1.94 -0.07 -6.34
CA GLY A 45 -3.38 0.00 -6.59
C GLY A 45 -4.06 1.18 -5.93
N ILE A 46 -3.39 2.34 -5.88
CA ILE A 46 -3.95 3.58 -5.35
C ILE A 46 -4.85 4.18 -6.42
N PRO A 47 -6.16 4.30 -6.20
CA PRO A 47 -7.03 4.95 -7.17
C PRO A 47 -6.72 6.45 -7.22
N PHE A 48 -6.57 7.00 -8.42
CA PHE A 48 -6.38 8.44 -8.61
C PHE A 48 -7.57 9.12 -9.29
N ALA A 49 -8.55 8.34 -9.76
CA ALA A 49 -9.82 8.83 -10.28
C ALA A 49 -10.92 7.79 -10.09
N LYS A 50 -12.17 8.18 -10.28
CA LYS A 50 -13.29 7.24 -10.39
C LYS A 50 -13.06 6.27 -11.55
N PRO A 51 -13.51 5.00 -11.43
CA PRO A 51 -13.50 4.07 -12.55
C PRO A 51 -14.20 4.66 -13.79
N PRO A 52 -13.55 4.67 -14.97
CA PRO A 52 -14.12 5.23 -16.20
C PRO A 52 -15.05 4.22 -16.88
N VAL A 53 -16.07 3.78 -16.16
CA VAL A 53 -17.02 2.74 -16.61
C VAL A 53 -18.40 3.33 -16.92
N GLY A 54 -19.19 2.66 -17.75
CA GLY A 54 -20.53 3.09 -18.11
C GLY A 54 -20.53 4.49 -18.72
N ASP A 55 -21.29 5.40 -18.13
CA ASP A 55 -21.43 6.78 -18.59
C ASP A 55 -20.16 7.63 -18.41
N LEU A 56 -19.17 7.14 -17.68
CA LEU A 56 -17.88 7.81 -17.49
C LEU A 56 -16.85 7.43 -18.56
N ARG A 57 -17.16 6.50 -19.45
CA ARG A 57 -16.29 6.19 -20.60
C ARG A 57 -16.06 7.42 -21.46
N TRP A 58 -14.82 7.66 -21.84
CA TRP A 58 -14.42 8.78 -22.69
C TRP A 58 -14.75 10.16 -22.11
N LYS A 59 -15.07 10.23 -20.82
CA LYS A 59 -15.26 11.48 -20.08
C LYS A 59 -13.98 11.89 -19.37
N GLU A 60 -13.92 13.15 -18.98
CA GLU A 60 -12.87 13.65 -18.10
C GLU A 60 -12.84 12.84 -16.80
N PRO A 61 -11.62 12.54 -16.27
CA PRO A 61 -11.49 11.85 -15.01
C PRO A 61 -12.23 12.57 -13.87
N GLN A 62 -13.02 11.84 -13.13
CA GLN A 62 -13.74 12.35 -11.97
C GLN A 62 -12.95 12.08 -10.69
N ALA A 63 -13.10 12.96 -9.69
CA ALA A 63 -12.44 12.81 -8.40
C ALA A 63 -12.72 11.45 -7.76
N VAL A 64 -11.71 10.91 -7.09
CA VAL A 64 -11.82 9.65 -6.33
C VAL A 64 -12.92 9.76 -5.29
N VAL A 65 -13.71 8.71 -5.13
CA VAL A 65 -14.68 8.63 -4.04
C VAL A 65 -13.93 8.40 -2.73
N PRO A 66 -14.07 9.30 -1.74
CA PRO A 66 -13.47 9.10 -0.43
C PRO A 66 -13.95 7.80 0.22
N TRP A 67 -13.06 7.17 0.98
CA TRP A 67 -13.37 5.96 1.74
C TRP A 67 -13.15 6.16 3.24
N SER A 68 -13.91 5.42 4.03
CA SER A 68 -13.73 5.32 5.48
C SER A 68 -12.80 4.16 5.84
N GLY A 69 -12.06 4.30 6.95
CA GLY A 69 -11.14 3.27 7.41
C GLY A 69 -9.85 3.20 6.59
N ILE A 70 -9.20 2.05 6.64
CA ILE A 70 -7.91 1.81 6.00
C ILE A 70 -8.11 1.00 4.72
N ARG A 71 -7.67 1.56 3.59
CA ARG A 71 -7.62 0.85 2.31
C ARG A 71 -6.26 0.17 2.15
N LYS A 72 -6.27 -1.13 1.91
CA LYS A 72 -5.05 -1.89 1.58
C LYS A 72 -4.53 -1.46 0.21
N ALA A 73 -3.23 -1.17 0.15
CA ALA A 73 -2.50 -0.78 -1.05
C ALA A 73 -1.30 -1.73 -1.23
N ASP A 74 -1.57 -3.02 -1.22
CA ASP A 74 -0.59 -4.11 -1.20
C ASP A 74 -0.53 -4.90 -2.52
N HIS A 75 -1.46 -4.67 -3.44
CA HIS A 75 -1.54 -5.31 -4.75
C HIS A 75 -1.76 -4.31 -5.87
N PHE A 76 -1.35 -4.68 -7.09
CA PHE A 76 -1.52 -3.84 -8.27
C PHE A 76 -3.00 -3.78 -8.68
N GLY A 77 -3.43 -2.64 -9.19
CA GLY A 77 -4.71 -2.50 -9.88
C GLY A 77 -4.73 -3.22 -11.24
N SER A 78 -5.90 -3.29 -11.84
CA SER A 78 -6.06 -3.86 -13.17
C SER A 78 -5.34 -3.04 -14.23
N SER A 79 -4.85 -3.71 -15.26
CA SER A 79 -4.34 -3.06 -16.48
C SER A 79 -5.49 -2.57 -17.35
N PRO A 80 -5.28 -1.52 -18.15
CA PRO A 80 -6.25 -1.06 -19.14
C PRO A 80 -6.63 -2.18 -20.12
N MET A 81 -7.81 -2.07 -20.71
CA MET A 81 -8.29 -2.97 -21.75
C MET A 81 -7.39 -2.86 -22.99
N GLN A 82 -6.48 -3.82 -23.15
CA GLN A 82 -5.52 -3.86 -24.26
C GLN A 82 -5.18 -5.31 -24.62
N LYS A 83 -4.82 -5.52 -25.87
CA LYS A 83 -4.25 -6.81 -26.30
C LYS A 83 -2.79 -6.89 -25.85
N PRO A 84 -2.31 -8.03 -25.37
CA PRO A 84 -0.89 -8.23 -25.12
C PRO A 84 -0.16 -8.16 -26.46
N ILE A 85 0.80 -7.24 -26.57
CA ILE A 85 1.56 -7.03 -27.82
C ILE A 85 2.80 -7.93 -27.83
N TYR A 86 3.39 -8.17 -26.66
CA TYR A 86 4.59 -8.99 -26.50
C TYR A 86 4.29 -10.19 -25.58
N GLY A 87 4.58 -11.40 -26.06
CA GLY A 87 4.28 -12.64 -25.33
C GLY A 87 5.16 -12.89 -24.09
N ASP A 88 6.28 -12.18 -23.98
CA ASP A 88 7.24 -12.24 -22.86
C ASP A 88 6.96 -11.22 -21.77
N MET A 89 6.08 -10.26 -21.99
CA MET A 89 5.71 -9.28 -20.98
C MET A 89 4.77 -9.88 -19.93
N ARG A 90 5.25 -9.92 -18.68
CA ARG A 90 4.46 -10.36 -17.53
C ARG A 90 4.08 -9.16 -16.67
N PHE A 91 2.84 -8.77 -16.75
CA PHE A 91 2.30 -7.73 -15.87
C PHE A 91 1.92 -8.33 -14.51
N ARG A 92 2.15 -7.56 -13.45
CA ARG A 92 1.78 -7.95 -12.07
C ARG A 92 0.34 -7.59 -11.72
N SER A 93 -0.45 -7.16 -12.70
CA SER A 93 -1.86 -6.84 -12.53
C SER A 93 -2.70 -8.12 -12.42
N PRO A 94 -3.85 -8.07 -11.74
CA PRO A 94 -4.77 -9.21 -11.63
C PRO A 94 -5.48 -9.53 -12.97
N GLY A 95 -5.34 -8.67 -13.98
CA GLY A 95 -5.97 -8.80 -15.28
C GLY A 95 -6.23 -7.45 -15.92
N ILE A 96 -7.06 -7.44 -16.95
CA ILE A 96 -7.49 -6.24 -17.66
C ILE A 96 -8.89 -5.81 -17.22
N SER A 97 -9.13 -4.51 -17.11
CA SER A 97 -10.43 -3.95 -16.74
C SER A 97 -10.56 -2.52 -17.26
N GLU A 98 -11.77 -2.03 -17.41
CA GLU A 98 -12.03 -0.61 -17.60
C GLU A 98 -11.76 0.19 -16.30
N ASP A 99 -11.95 -0.43 -15.14
CA ASP A 99 -11.50 0.09 -13.84
C ASP A 99 -9.98 -0.10 -13.72
N CYS A 100 -9.21 0.86 -14.27
CA CYS A 100 -7.76 0.78 -14.39
C CYS A 100 -7.03 2.07 -13.98
N LEU A 101 -7.72 3.04 -13.40
CA LEU A 101 -7.12 4.33 -13.03
C LEU A 101 -6.44 4.25 -11.66
N TYR A 102 -5.34 3.49 -11.61
CA TYR A 102 -4.54 3.25 -10.42
C TYR A 102 -3.09 3.63 -10.64
N LEU A 103 -2.46 4.12 -9.58
CA LEU A 103 -1.02 4.37 -9.55
C LEU A 103 -0.35 3.56 -8.43
N ASN A 104 0.97 3.46 -8.49
CA ASN A 104 1.76 2.77 -7.51
C ASN A 104 2.90 3.68 -7.06
N VAL A 105 3.25 3.63 -5.76
CA VAL A 105 4.31 4.45 -5.18
C VAL A 105 5.28 3.58 -4.42
N TRP A 106 6.57 3.81 -4.62
CA TRP A 106 7.65 3.23 -3.84
C TRP A 106 8.45 4.35 -3.19
N ARG A 107 8.76 4.20 -1.91
CA ARG A 107 9.59 5.17 -1.19
C ARG A 107 10.57 4.47 -0.26
N PRO A 108 11.73 5.08 0.05
CA PRO A 108 12.59 4.60 1.12
C PRO A 108 11.84 4.58 2.46
N GLN A 109 12.10 3.58 3.30
CA GLN A 109 11.49 3.49 4.64
C GLN A 109 11.82 4.71 5.51
N THR A 110 12.99 5.29 5.32
CA THR A 110 13.44 6.49 6.04
C THR A 110 12.80 7.79 5.57
N ALA A 111 12.02 7.76 4.47
CA ALA A 111 11.36 8.95 3.95
C ALA A 111 10.18 9.35 4.85
N GLY A 112 10.28 10.50 5.48
CA GLY A 112 9.21 11.13 6.26
C GLY A 112 8.50 12.25 5.47
N SER A 113 7.49 12.86 6.07
CA SER A 113 6.72 13.97 5.45
C SER A 113 7.58 15.20 5.13
N ALA A 114 8.70 15.38 5.85
CA ALA A 114 9.65 16.47 5.62
C ALA A 114 10.74 16.15 4.58
N SER A 115 10.82 14.90 4.11
CA SER A 115 11.83 14.46 3.13
C SER A 115 11.41 14.94 1.75
N LYS A 116 12.01 16.03 1.28
CA LYS A 116 11.79 16.55 -0.08
C LYS A 116 12.58 15.73 -1.10
N LEU A 117 12.17 14.49 -1.31
CA LEU A 117 12.81 13.60 -2.28
C LEU A 117 12.38 13.96 -3.70
N PRO A 118 13.28 13.81 -4.70
CA PRO A 118 12.87 13.90 -6.10
C PRO A 118 11.88 12.78 -6.42
N VAL A 119 10.90 13.08 -7.27
CA VAL A 119 9.92 12.12 -7.76
C VAL A 119 10.29 11.74 -9.18
N LEU A 120 10.42 10.44 -9.43
CA LEU A 120 10.59 9.86 -10.75
C LEU A 120 9.26 9.25 -11.19
N VAL A 121 8.76 9.65 -12.36
CA VAL A 121 7.51 9.16 -12.98
C VAL A 121 7.83 8.35 -14.22
#